data_9c3a040203edc93cfec13603272bdd11
#
_entry.id   9c3a040203edc93cfec13603272bdd11
#
_cell.length_a   1.000
_cell.length_b   1.000
_cell.length_c   1.000
_cell.angle_alpha   90.00
_cell.angle_beta   90.00
_cell.angle_gamma   90.00
#
_symmetry.space_group_name_H-M   'P 1'
#
loop_
_entity.id
_entity.type
_entity.pdbx_description
1 polymer ?
#
loop_
_entity_poly.entity_id
_entity_poly.type
_entity_poly.pdbx_seq_one_letter_code
_entity_poly.pdbx_strand_id
1 'polypeptide(L)'
;VVLLHGEPTLLLHGDLLCTDDVAYQQFRAQTRDPRWQQQFLAQPLDARLAFANQARAASKARYGELVSAGTAETIGDVAAGTVREWFQRFGVRRMIHGHTHRPAIHDEGQGNTRIVLGAWYEQGSVLRVDADGASLEAL
;
A
#
# COMPACT_ATOMS: atom_id res chain seq x y z
N VAL A 1 10.61 3.44 10.62
CA VAL A 1 10.40 4.84 11.03
C VAL A 1 11.64 5.63 10.67
N VAL A 2 11.46 6.77 10.05
CA VAL A 2 12.51 7.73 9.70
C VAL A 2 12.23 9.07 10.37
N LEU A 3 13.24 9.91 10.48
CA LEU A 3 13.07 11.27 10.98
C LEU A 3 13.03 12.23 9.78
N LEU A 4 11.90 12.87 9.54
CA LEU A 4 11.72 13.87 8.47
C LEU A 4 11.50 15.26 9.12
N HIS A 5 12.46 16.15 8.94
CA HIS A 5 12.45 17.50 9.55
C HIS A 5 12.13 17.49 11.06
N GLY A 6 12.73 16.56 11.80
CA GLY A 6 12.54 16.43 13.24
C GLY A 6 11.30 15.62 13.67
N GLU A 7 10.44 15.21 12.74
CA GLU A 7 9.24 14.43 13.06
C GLU A 7 9.39 12.95 12.72
N PRO A 8 9.20 12.03 13.70
CA PRO A 8 9.15 10.60 13.44
C PRO A 8 8.03 10.24 12.49
N THR A 9 8.39 9.66 11.34
CA THR A 9 7.48 9.34 10.26
C THR A 9 7.58 7.87 9.89
N LEU A 10 6.46 7.16 9.84
CA LEU A 10 6.39 5.80 9.36
C LEU A 10 6.27 5.80 7.83
N LEU A 11 7.27 5.22 7.16
CA LEU A 11 7.22 4.96 5.72
C LEU A 11 6.94 3.49 5.48
N LEU A 12 5.94 3.18 4.66
CA LEU A 12 5.60 1.81 4.30
C LEU A 12 5.00 1.74 2.88
N HIS A 13 4.93 0.53 2.33
CA HIS A 13 4.28 0.34 1.03
C HIS A 13 2.78 0.65 1.10
N GLY A 14 2.08 0.20 2.15
CA GLY A 14 0.64 0.41 2.36
C GLY A 14 -0.19 -0.86 2.29
N ASP A 15 0.29 -1.90 1.62
CA ASP A 15 -0.41 -3.16 1.43
C ASP A 15 -0.79 -3.88 2.74
N LEU A 16 0.00 -3.71 3.79
CA LEU A 16 -0.29 -4.27 5.11
C LEU A 16 -1.45 -3.56 5.84
N LEU A 17 -1.85 -2.40 5.37
CA LEU A 17 -2.97 -1.66 5.92
C LEU A 17 -4.33 -2.11 5.33
N CYS A 18 -4.32 -2.74 4.14
CA CYS A 18 -5.51 -3.22 3.44
C CYS A 18 -5.92 -4.62 3.96
N THR A 19 -6.25 -4.71 5.26
CA THR A 19 -6.51 -6.00 5.92
C THR A 19 -7.86 -6.61 5.53
N ASP A 20 -8.77 -5.84 4.97
CA ASP A 20 -10.08 -6.31 4.51
C ASP A 20 -9.98 -7.06 3.16
N ASP A 21 -8.89 -6.87 2.40
CA ASP A 21 -8.59 -7.69 1.24
C ASP A 21 -7.88 -9.01 1.64
N VAL A 22 -8.66 -9.91 2.23
CA VAL A 22 -8.17 -11.19 2.74
C VAL A 22 -7.42 -12.01 1.68
N ALA A 23 -7.93 -12.02 0.43
CA ALA A 23 -7.29 -12.79 -0.63
C ALA A 23 -5.94 -12.20 -1.04
N TYR A 24 -5.81 -10.88 -1.08
CA TYR A 24 -4.52 -10.24 -1.29
C TYR A 24 -3.56 -10.53 -0.15
N GLN A 25 -4.01 -10.46 1.11
CA GLN A 25 -3.18 -10.76 2.28
C GLN A 25 -2.67 -12.22 2.27
N GLN A 26 -3.49 -13.17 1.86
CA GLN A 26 -3.08 -14.56 1.69
C GLN A 26 -2.02 -14.72 0.59
N PHE A 27 -2.25 -14.13 -0.58
CA PHE A 27 -1.28 -14.11 -1.68
C PHE A 27 0.04 -13.46 -1.25
N ARG A 28 -0.04 -12.34 -0.56
CA ARG A 28 1.11 -11.65 0.00
C ARG A 28 1.91 -12.51 0.97
N ALA A 29 1.22 -13.15 1.93
CA ALA A 29 1.86 -14.04 2.89
C ALA A 29 2.63 -15.18 2.18
N GLN A 30 2.01 -15.80 1.18
CA GLN A 30 2.64 -16.84 0.36
C GLN A 30 3.88 -16.32 -0.37
N THR A 31 3.77 -15.21 -1.09
CA THR A 31 4.85 -14.70 -1.94
C THR A 31 5.98 -14.02 -1.16
N ARG A 32 5.76 -13.72 0.12
CA ARG A 32 6.78 -13.19 1.04
C ARG A 32 7.41 -14.28 1.90
N ASP A 33 6.95 -15.52 1.84
CA ASP A 33 7.59 -16.64 2.51
C ASP A 33 8.97 -16.91 1.88
N PRO A 34 10.07 -16.95 2.66
CA PRO A 34 11.42 -17.14 2.12
C PRO A 34 11.60 -18.47 1.39
N ARG A 35 10.90 -19.54 1.81
CA ARG A 35 10.98 -20.86 1.20
C ARG A 35 10.29 -20.83 -0.16
N TRP A 36 9.13 -20.20 -0.25
CA TRP A 36 8.43 -19.99 -1.50
C TRP A 36 9.29 -19.17 -2.48
N GLN A 37 9.89 -18.07 -2.00
CA GLN A 37 10.77 -17.23 -2.82
C GLN A 37 11.97 -18.01 -3.36
N GLN A 38 12.62 -18.81 -2.54
CA GLN A 38 13.74 -19.64 -2.97
C GLN A 38 13.33 -20.63 -4.06
N GLN A 39 12.20 -21.34 -3.87
CA GLN A 39 11.68 -22.28 -4.86
C GLN A 39 11.27 -21.59 -6.16
N PHE A 40 10.62 -20.45 -6.06
CA PHE A 40 10.20 -19.66 -7.20
C PHE A 40 11.40 -19.14 -8.02
N LEU A 41 12.41 -18.60 -7.35
CA LEU A 41 13.62 -18.09 -8.00
C LEU A 41 14.49 -19.19 -8.62
N ALA A 42 14.38 -20.42 -8.15
CA ALA A 42 15.06 -21.58 -8.75
C ALA A 42 14.40 -22.05 -10.06
N GLN A 43 13.19 -21.60 -10.38
CA GLN A 43 12.50 -21.95 -11.62
C GLN A 43 13.09 -21.19 -12.83
N PRO A 44 12.99 -21.77 -14.05
CA PRO A 44 13.32 -21.07 -15.29
C PRO A 44 12.55 -19.75 -15.43
N LEU A 45 13.14 -18.78 -16.11
CA LEU A 45 12.54 -17.45 -16.30
C LEU A 45 11.14 -17.52 -16.91
N ASP A 46 10.95 -18.37 -17.92
CA ASP A 46 9.65 -18.52 -18.60
C ASP A 46 8.55 -18.99 -17.65
N ALA A 47 8.86 -19.93 -16.75
CA ALA A 47 7.92 -20.39 -15.74
C ALA A 47 7.55 -19.26 -14.75
N ARG A 48 8.52 -18.45 -14.34
CA ARG A 48 8.30 -17.29 -13.48
C ARG A 48 7.46 -16.21 -14.16
N LEU A 49 7.70 -15.96 -15.45
CA LEU A 49 6.90 -15.01 -16.24
C LEU A 49 5.46 -15.51 -16.43
N ALA A 50 5.28 -16.80 -16.70
CA ALA A 50 3.95 -17.41 -16.82
C ALA A 50 3.15 -17.26 -15.51
N PHE A 51 3.78 -17.56 -14.36
CA PHE A 51 3.16 -17.34 -13.06
C PHE A 51 2.77 -15.86 -12.81
N ALA A 52 3.69 -14.93 -13.10
CA ALA A 52 3.43 -13.49 -12.92
C ALA A 52 2.26 -13.02 -13.80
N ASN A 53 2.18 -13.48 -15.04
CA ASN A 53 1.08 -13.14 -15.95
C ASN A 53 -0.26 -13.73 -15.46
N GLN A 54 -0.26 -14.96 -14.98
CA GLN A 54 -1.44 -15.60 -14.41
C GLN A 54 -1.92 -14.85 -13.14
N ALA A 55 -1.00 -14.50 -12.24
CA ALA A 55 -1.33 -13.74 -11.03
C ALA A 55 -1.92 -12.36 -11.36
N ARG A 56 -1.37 -11.66 -12.36
CA ARG A 56 -1.92 -10.38 -12.84
C ARG A 56 -3.33 -10.54 -13.44
N ALA A 57 -3.54 -11.58 -14.25
CA ALA A 57 -4.85 -11.85 -14.83
C ALA A 57 -5.89 -12.14 -13.75
N ALA A 58 -5.55 -12.97 -12.76
CA ALA A 58 -6.42 -13.27 -11.63
C ALA A 58 -6.74 -12.00 -10.79
N SER A 59 -5.73 -11.17 -10.52
CA SER A 59 -5.93 -9.90 -9.81
C SER A 59 -6.86 -8.94 -10.57
N LYS A 60 -6.70 -8.83 -11.89
CA LYS A 60 -7.57 -8.00 -12.74
C LYS A 60 -9.01 -8.51 -12.78
N ALA A 61 -9.21 -9.83 -12.90
CA ALA A 61 -10.53 -10.44 -12.88
C ALA A 61 -11.23 -10.17 -11.54
N ARG A 62 -10.54 -10.41 -10.43
CA ARG A 62 -11.07 -10.14 -9.09
C ARG A 62 -11.42 -8.65 -8.89
N TYR A 63 -10.58 -7.74 -9.33
CA TYR A 63 -10.90 -6.31 -9.26
C TYR A 63 -12.18 -5.97 -10.03
N GLY A 64 -12.37 -6.56 -11.20
CA GLY A 64 -13.62 -6.43 -11.98
C GLY A 64 -14.86 -6.94 -11.22
N GLU A 65 -14.73 -8.05 -10.49
CA GLU A 65 -15.81 -8.58 -9.63
C GLU A 65 -16.13 -7.62 -8.48
N LEU A 66 -15.11 -7.08 -7.80
CA LEU A 66 -15.27 -6.11 -6.72
C LEU A 66 -15.93 -4.81 -7.21
N VAL A 67 -15.57 -4.33 -8.40
CA VAL A 67 -16.18 -3.15 -9.02
C VAL A 67 -17.66 -3.44 -9.33
N SER A 68 -17.96 -4.61 -9.90
CA SER A 68 -19.35 -5.01 -10.21
C SER A 68 -20.20 -5.17 -8.94
N ALA A 69 -19.59 -5.57 -7.83
CA ALA A 69 -20.25 -5.67 -6.53
C ALA A 69 -20.33 -4.32 -5.76
N GLY A 70 -19.74 -3.25 -6.28
CA GLY A 70 -19.69 -1.95 -5.62
C GLY A 70 -18.81 -1.89 -4.37
N THR A 71 -17.92 -2.86 -4.19
CA THR A 71 -17.08 -3.00 -2.98
C THR A 71 -15.59 -2.73 -3.22
N ALA A 72 -15.20 -2.46 -4.46
CA ALA A 72 -13.80 -2.25 -4.84
C ALA A 72 -13.12 -1.11 -4.05
N GLU A 73 -13.85 -0.03 -3.80
CA GLU A 73 -13.32 1.12 -3.08
C GLU A 73 -13.11 0.85 -1.59
N THR A 74 -13.94 0.01 -1.00
CA THR A 74 -13.86 -0.31 0.44
C THR A 74 -12.83 -1.40 0.71
N ILE A 75 -12.87 -2.50 -0.06
CA ILE A 75 -11.97 -3.65 0.14
C ILE A 75 -10.54 -3.33 -0.30
N GLY A 76 -10.39 -2.52 -1.36
CA GLY A 76 -9.07 -2.13 -1.89
C GLY A 76 -8.42 -0.96 -1.14
N ASP A 77 -9.06 -0.40 -0.11
CA ASP A 77 -8.48 0.67 0.69
C ASP A 77 -7.94 0.17 2.04
N VAL A 78 -7.30 1.07 2.78
CA VAL A 78 -6.77 0.77 4.11
C VAL A 78 -7.89 0.61 5.14
N ALA A 79 -7.79 -0.39 6.01
CA ALA A 79 -8.71 -0.58 7.12
C ALA A 79 -8.42 0.43 8.24
N ALA A 80 -9.41 1.25 8.59
CA ALA A 80 -9.24 2.32 9.59
C ALA A 80 -8.78 1.80 10.96
N GLY A 81 -9.20 0.58 11.34
CA GLY A 81 -8.73 -0.09 12.56
C GLY A 81 -7.23 -0.35 12.54
N THR A 82 -6.74 -0.90 11.42
CA THR A 82 -5.33 -1.21 11.21
C THR A 82 -4.49 0.07 11.17
N VAL A 83 -4.96 1.13 10.52
CA VAL A 83 -4.27 2.43 10.51
C VAL A 83 -4.05 2.95 11.92
N ARG A 84 -5.10 2.95 12.76
CA ARG A 84 -5.00 3.40 14.16
C ARG A 84 -4.02 2.55 14.98
N GLU A 85 -4.11 1.22 14.83
CA GLU A 85 -3.18 0.29 15.49
C GLU A 85 -1.71 0.58 15.12
N TRP A 86 -1.44 0.86 13.84
CA TRP A 86 -0.08 1.12 13.39
C TRP A 86 0.47 2.45 13.90
N PHE A 87 -0.32 3.51 13.97
CA PHE A 87 0.08 4.75 14.64
C PHE A 87 0.49 4.51 16.09
N GLN A 88 -0.32 3.76 16.84
CA GLN A 88 -0.03 3.41 18.22
C GLN A 88 1.21 2.52 18.36
N ARG A 89 1.31 1.47 17.55
CA ARG A 89 2.40 0.50 17.58
C ARG A 89 3.76 1.14 17.33
N PHE A 90 3.83 2.06 16.39
CA PHE A 90 5.09 2.71 16.02
C PHE A 90 5.34 4.02 16.76
N GLY A 91 4.38 4.52 17.53
CA GLY A 91 4.50 5.74 18.31
C GLY A 91 4.77 6.98 17.46
N VAL A 92 4.21 7.03 16.25
CA VAL A 92 4.38 8.13 15.29
C VAL A 92 3.09 8.90 15.10
N ARG A 93 3.20 10.16 14.63
CA ARG A 93 2.04 10.98 14.26
C ARG A 93 1.91 11.20 12.75
N ARG A 94 2.96 10.81 11.99
CA ARG A 94 2.92 10.88 10.52
C ARG A 94 3.17 9.50 9.92
N MET A 95 2.33 9.15 8.94
CA MET A 95 2.44 7.94 8.15
C MET A 95 2.38 8.30 6.67
N ILE A 96 3.31 7.77 5.87
CA ILE A 96 3.36 7.97 4.42
C ILE A 96 3.36 6.60 3.76
N HIS A 97 2.43 6.38 2.83
CA HIS A 97 2.34 5.12 2.10
C HIS A 97 1.82 5.30 0.68
N GLY A 98 1.96 4.27 -0.15
CA GLY A 98 1.40 4.15 -1.49
C GLY A 98 0.33 3.07 -1.55
N HIS A 99 0.44 2.16 -2.50
CA HIS A 99 -0.36 0.98 -2.75
C HIS A 99 -1.79 1.24 -3.25
N THR A 100 -2.57 2.04 -2.55
CA THR A 100 -3.96 2.30 -2.93
C THR A 100 -4.10 3.26 -4.12
N HIS A 101 -3.04 4.00 -4.44
CA HIS A 101 -2.98 4.99 -5.52
C HIS A 101 -4.08 6.08 -5.43
N ARG A 102 -4.47 6.44 -4.21
CA ARG A 102 -5.47 7.47 -3.92
C ARG A 102 -4.79 8.64 -3.20
N PRO A 103 -4.06 9.51 -3.93
CA PRO A 103 -3.25 10.54 -3.33
C PRO A 103 -4.11 11.51 -2.51
N ALA A 104 -3.82 11.60 -1.22
CA ALA A 104 -4.51 12.48 -0.29
C ALA A 104 -3.73 12.63 1.01
N ILE A 105 -3.99 13.72 1.72
CA ILE A 105 -3.56 13.93 3.10
C ILE A 105 -4.80 13.78 3.99
N HIS A 106 -4.79 12.78 4.86
CA HIS A 106 -5.89 12.46 5.76
C HIS A 106 -5.56 12.88 7.19
N ASP A 107 -6.49 13.58 7.83
CA ASP A 107 -6.47 13.75 9.28
C ASP A 107 -7.13 12.50 9.92
N GLU A 108 -6.32 11.71 10.61
CA GLU A 108 -6.76 10.48 11.31
C GLU A 108 -7.18 10.75 12.77
N GLY A 109 -7.25 12.03 13.14
CA GLY A 109 -7.55 12.47 14.49
C GLY A 109 -6.38 12.35 15.48
N GLN A 110 -6.52 12.93 16.65
CA GLN A 110 -5.51 12.93 17.73
C GLN A 110 -4.13 13.50 17.28
N GLY A 111 -4.11 14.35 16.25
CA GLY A 111 -2.89 14.88 15.66
C GLY A 111 -2.12 13.90 14.76
N ASN A 112 -2.76 12.81 14.33
CA ASN A 112 -2.19 11.85 13.40
C ASN A 112 -2.52 12.22 11.96
N THR A 113 -1.52 12.17 11.08
CA THR A 113 -1.66 12.48 9.66
C THR A 113 -1.20 11.29 8.82
N ARG A 114 -2.07 10.83 7.92
CA ARG A 114 -1.75 9.80 6.94
C ARG A 114 -1.70 10.40 5.54
N ILE A 115 -0.60 10.18 4.84
CA ILE A 115 -0.36 10.71 3.50
C ILE A 115 -0.27 9.54 2.54
N VAL A 116 -1.11 9.55 1.50
CA VAL A 116 -1.14 8.54 0.45
C VAL A 116 -0.50 9.10 -0.81
N LEU A 117 0.46 8.37 -1.37
CA LEU A 117 1.13 8.72 -2.62
C LEU A 117 0.33 8.21 -3.82
N GLY A 118 0.34 8.98 -4.90
CA GLY A 118 -0.28 8.57 -6.16
C GLY A 118 0.56 7.60 -6.98
N ALA A 119 -0.03 7.10 -8.06
CA ALA A 119 0.65 6.28 -9.07
C ALA A 119 1.41 7.14 -10.07
N TRP A 120 2.41 6.52 -10.72
CA TRP A 120 3.21 7.18 -11.77
C TRP A 120 2.88 6.64 -13.18
N TYR A 121 1.73 5.96 -13.35
CA TYR A 121 1.36 5.36 -14.64
C TYR A 121 0.78 6.37 -15.63
N GLU A 122 -0.09 7.25 -15.18
CA GLU A 122 -0.77 8.24 -16.01
C GLU A 122 -0.40 9.67 -15.60
N GLN A 123 -0.26 9.89 -14.31
CA GLN A 123 0.07 11.18 -13.74
C GLN A 123 1.07 10.98 -12.60
N GLY A 124 2.17 11.70 -12.64
CA GLY A 124 3.14 11.72 -11.56
C GLY A 124 2.54 12.35 -10.29
N SER A 125 2.98 11.85 -9.13
CA SER A 125 2.62 12.41 -7.83
C SER A 125 3.86 12.51 -6.97
N VAL A 126 4.13 13.69 -6.44
CA VAL A 126 5.28 13.96 -5.56
C VAL A 126 4.79 14.50 -4.23
N LEU A 127 5.29 13.93 -3.15
CA LEU A 127 5.17 14.49 -1.82
C LEU A 127 6.42 15.29 -1.50
N ARG A 128 6.26 16.58 -1.27
CA ARG A 128 7.29 17.45 -0.71
C ARG A 128 7.09 17.55 0.79
N VAL A 129 8.14 17.29 1.55
CA VAL A 129 8.15 17.47 3.02
C VAL A 129 9.29 18.41 3.37
N ASP A 130 8.99 19.48 4.08
CA ASP A 130 9.97 20.45 4.57
C ASP A 130 9.70 20.82 6.04
N ALA A 131 10.34 21.88 6.54
CA ALA A 131 10.17 22.35 7.91
C ALA A 131 8.78 22.94 8.18
N ASP A 132 8.10 23.42 7.13
CA ASP A 132 6.80 24.08 7.24
C ASP A 132 5.62 23.10 7.07
N GLY A 133 5.88 21.88 6.56
CA GLY A 133 4.84 20.87 6.44
C GLY A 133 5.04 19.85 5.33
N ALA A 134 3.92 19.37 4.80
CA ALA A 134 3.87 18.39 3.72
C ALA A 134 2.86 18.83 2.65
N SER A 135 3.24 18.79 1.37
CA SER A 135 2.38 19.08 0.23
C SER A 135 2.44 17.97 -0.81
N LEU A 136 1.27 17.58 -1.31
CA LEU A 136 1.12 16.64 -2.43
C LEU A 136 0.95 17.43 -3.72
N GLU A 137 1.81 17.14 -4.69
CA GLU A 137 1.84 17.81 -5.99
C GLU A 137 1.61 16.78 -7.10
N ALA A 138 0.76 17.10 -8.06
CA ALA A 138 0.68 16.39 -9.33
C ALA A 138 1.73 16.94 -10.28
N LEU A 139 2.38 16.07 -11.08
CA LEU A 139 3.38 16.43 -12.08
C LEU A 139 2.76 16.49 -13.47
#